data_e4265ff3fd26377f4d2b54fa76f8c322
#
_entry.id   e4265ff3fd26377f4d2b54fa76f8c322
#
_cell.length_a   1.000
_cell.length_b   1.000
_cell.length_c   1.000
_cell.angle_alpha   90.00
_cell.angle_beta   90.00
_cell.angle_gamma   90.00
#
_symmetry.space_group_name_H-M   'P 1'
#
loop_
_entity.id
_entity.type
_entity.pdbx_description
1 polymer ?
#
loop_
_entity_poly.entity_id
_entity_poly.type
_entity_poly.pdbx_seq_one_letter_code
_entity_poly.pdbx_strand_id
1 'polypeptide(L)'
;MFSPIREKLDNIDESIYIYGEGWTGGDTVSASLMAESENAGKMPGIAVFSNVFRRGIQKYVSGIFEEGTVKNSVLFGVVAATAQEITKESMGSWTKEPVQCINYASCHDGYTLWDLIRQNCNSESEEMWIKRNKLSAAVVMTVQGVPFIQSGEEMLRSKVAEDDPTRIYGNSYSASDFVNSIKWEDISQYPQMVEYYKGLMEFRKKHKGLSYETAGEIQSNMGFLDGLEENVIGYTVVEEENLILENEICLIYNPNTQGTFVTLKKGKWKVYVNGEQAGLEKLAVLDGGTKIQVPGIEPLVLVRTYVKPEALYAGMGLVAAGVAILGIIIGKNRRKKHEHSGNH
;
A
#
# COMPACT_ATOMS: atom_id res chain seq x y z
N MET A 1 19.05 20.16 14.95
CA MET A 1 18.54 21.42 14.33
C MET A 1 17.04 21.41 14.10
N PHE A 2 16.41 20.30 13.73
CA PHE A 2 14.97 20.24 13.41
C PHE A 2 14.06 20.10 14.64
N SER A 3 14.54 19.51 15.76
CA SER A 3 13.73 19.34 16.96
C SER A 3 13.07 20.62 17.48
N PRO A 4 13.76 21.79 17.54
CA PRO A 4 13.11 23.04 17.99
C PRO A 4 12.03 23.56 17.03
N ILE A 5 12.15 23.25 15.74
CA ILE A 5 11.12 23.63 14.75
C ILE A 5 9.89 22.75 14.95
N ARG A 6 10.09 21.42 15.07
CA ARG A 6 9.00 20.47 15.32
C ARG A 6 8.26 20.81 16.60
N GLU A 7 8.99 21.05 17.70
CA GLU A 7 8.40 21.45 18.99
C GLU A 7 7.56 22.70 18.91
N LYS A 8 8.02 23.73 18.18
CA LYS A 8 7.23 24.97 17.99
C LYS A 8 5.97 24.74 17.17
N LEU A 9 6.04 23.89 16.15
CA LEU A 9 4.89 23.57 15.32
C LEU A 9 3.89 22.67 16.06
N ASP A 10 4.36 21.73 16.87
CA ASP A 10 3.52 20.89 17.73
C ASP A 10 2.72 21.73 18.75
N ASN A 11 3.31 22.83 19.24
CA ASN A 11 2.59 23.79 20.10
C ASN A 11 1.48 24.57 19.37
N ILE A 12 1.50 24.61 18.04
CA ILE A 12 0.44 25.21 17.22
C ILE A 12 -0.59 24.16 16.84
N ASP A 13 -0.13 23.08 16.22
CA ASP A 13 -0.94 21.94 15.78
C ASP A 13 -0.02 20.74 15.48
N GLU A 14 -0.18 19.65 16.24
CA GLU A 14 0.61 18.42 16.08
C GLU A 14 0.41 17.77 14.69
N SER A 15 -0.69 18.07 13.99
CA SER A 15 -0.97 17.55 12.65
C SER A 15 -0.17 18.22 11.52
N ILE A 16 0.58 19.30 11.80
CA ILE A 16 1.41 19.96 10.81
C ILE A 16 2.51 19.00 10.33
N TYR A 17 2.43 18.64 9.07
CA TYR A 17 3.36 17.70 8.45
C TYR A 17 4.57 18.46 7.87
N ILE A 18 5.79 18.04 8.28
CA ILE A 18 7.04 18.60 7.78
C ILE A 18 7.73 17.55 6.92
N TYR A 19 8.17 17.95 5.75
CA TYR A 19 8.92 17.07 4.86
C TYR A 19 9.92 17.85 4.00
N GLY A 20 10.88 17.11 3.45
CA GLY A 20 11.89 17.64 2.53
C GLY A 20 12.38 16.55 1.58
N GLU A 21 13.23 16.95 0.63
CA GLU A 21 13.69 16.05 -0.43
C GLU A 21 14.54 14.87 0.10
N GLY A 22 15.30 15.06 1.19
CA GLY A 22 16.09 14.00 1.80
C GLY A 22 17.38 13.66 1.06
N TRP A 23 17.96 14.62 0.34
CA TRP A 23 19.29 14.52 -0.25
C TRP A 23 20.11 15.76 -0.02
N THR A 24 21.42 15.63 -0.21
CA THR A 24 22.35 16.72 0.07
C THR A 24 22.25 17.86 -0.92
N GLY A 25 22.31 19.10 -0.42
CA GLY A 25 22.49 20.31 -1.22
C GLY A 25 23.93 20.85 -1.22
N GLY A 26 24.87 20.11 -0.64
CA GLY A 26 26.27 20.53 -0.54
C GLY A 26 27.12 19.62 0.36
N ASP A 27 28.36 19.99 0.59
CA ASP A 27 29.38 19.23 1.31
C ASP A 27 29.91 19.91 2.58
N THR A 28 29.25 20.97 3.04
CA THR A 28 29.71 21.79 4.17
C THR A 28 29.47 21.15 5.55
N VAL A 29 28.66 20.09 5.59
CA VAL A 29 28.31 19.36 6.83
C VAL A 29 28.67 17.89 6.63
N SER A 30 29.12 17.21 7.69
CA SER A 30 29.40 15.77 7.59
C SER A 30 28.12 14.97 7.25
N ALA A 31 28.24 13.93 6.44
CA ALA A 31 27.10 13.11 5.97
C ALA A 31 26.21 12.62 7.12
N SER A 32 26.77 12.29 8.27
CA SER A 32 26.01 11.83 9.45
C SER A 32 25.11 12.90 10.09
N LEU A 33 25.28 14.17 9.72
CA LEU A 33 24.51 15.32 10.19
C LEU A 33 23.64 15.95 9.10
N MET A 34 23.76 15.48 7.86
CA MET A 34 22.91 15.95 6.76
C MET A 34 21.48 15.44 6.89
N ALA A 35 20.52 16.22 6.39
CA ALA A 35 19.11 15.86 6.33
C ALA A 35 18.82 14.96 5.11
N GLU A 36 19.58 13.87 4.98
CA GLU A 36 19.46 12.88 3.93
C GLU A 36 18.51 11.74 4.35
N SER A 37 18.03 10.97 3.36
CA SER A 37 17.10 9.86 3.58
C SER A 37 17.64 8.87 4.63
N GLU A 38 18.93 8.54 4.57
CA GLU A 38 19.61 7.61 5.48
C GLU A 38 19.63 8.09 6.93
N ASN A 39 19.43 9.38 7.13
CA ASN A 39 19.38 10.01 8.45
C ASN A 39 17.95 10.30 8.93
N ALA A 40 16.91 9.94 8.18
CA ALA A 40 15.52 10.24 8.51
C ALA A 40 15.14 9.76 9.92
N GLY A 41 15.61 8.59 10.33
CA GLY A 41 15.40 8.07 11.69
C GLY A 41 16.01 8.92 12.81
N LYS A 42 16.89 9.89 12.50
CA LYS A 42 17.45 10.88 13.43
C LYS A 42 16.66 12.18 13.46
N MET A 43 15.63 12.30 12.62
CA MET A 43 14.79 13.49 12.45
C MET A 43 13.32 13.17 12.78
N PRO A 44 12.97 12.91 14.07
CA PRO A 44 11.61 12.57 14.45
C PRO A 44 10.60 13.62 13.98
N GLY A 45 9.46 13.19 13.43
CA GLY A 45 8.41 14.07 12.92
C GLY A 45 8.74 14.79 11.62
N ILE A 46 9.82 14.41 10.92
CA ILE A 46 10.19 14.96 9.62
C ILE A 46 10.29 13.82 8.60
N ALA A 47 9.61 13.99 7.48
CA ALA A 47 9.57 13.01 6.41
C ALA A 47 10.50 13.40 5.25
N VAL A 48 10.88 12.39 4.47
CA VAL A 48 11.70 12.55 3.27
C VAL A 48 11.19 11.69 2.13
N PHE A 49 11.47 12.14 0.91
CA PHE A 49 11.11 11.41 -0.29
C PHE A 49 11.95 10.14 -0.47
N SER A 50 11.28 9.02 -0.77
CA SER A 50 11.93 7.72 -1.01
C SER A 50 12.37 7.60 -2.48
N ASN A 51 13.60 8.05 -2.77
CA ASN A 51 14.15 7.92 -4.11
C ASN A 51 14.43 6.44 -4.50
N VAL A 52 14.66 5.58 -3.51
CA VAL A 52 14.79 4.12 -3.72
C VAL A 52 13.49 3.57 -4.28
N PHE A 53 12.36 3.88 -3.62
CA PHE A 53 11.05 3.45 -4.09
C PHE A 53 10.70 4.07 -5.45
N ARG A 54 10.93 5.38 -5.65
CA ARG A 54 10.69 6.05 -6.94
C ARG A 54 11.35 5.31 -8.09
N ARG A 55 12.64 5.06 -7.99
CA ARG A 55 13.39 4.35 -9.04
C ARG A 55 12.93 2.92 -9.21
N GLY A 56 12.62 2.26 -8.09
CA GLY A 56 12.10 0.90 -8.09
C GLY A 56 10.75 0.80 -8.82
N ILE A 57 9.76 1.61 -8.44
CA ILE A 57 8.43 1.55 -9.05
C ILE A 57 8.45 1.93 -10.53
N GLN A 58 9.25 2.92 -10.92
CA GLN A 58 9.41 3.31 -12.32
C GLN A 58 9.92 2.17 -13.18
N LYS A 59 10.96 1.45 -12.75
CA LYS A 59 11.49 0.27 -13.44
C LYS A 59 10.52 -0.90 -13.40
N TYR A 60 9.92 -1.14 -12.25
CA TYR A 60 8.97 -2.23 -12.01
C TYR A 60 7.79 -2.19 -12.98
N VAL A 61 7.14 -1.03 -13.11
CA VAL A 61 6.01 -0.89 -14.04
C VAL A 61 6.44 -0.79 -15.50
N SER A 62 7.69 -0.44 -15.77
CA SER A 62 8.25 -0.45 -17.13
C SER A 62 8.71 -1.85 -17.59
N GLY A 63 8.62 -2.88 -16.73
CA GLY A 63 9.10 -4.22 -17.07
C GLY A 63 10.63 -4.32 -17.14
N ILE A 64 11.35 -3.40 -16.51
CA ILE A 64 12.81 -3.38 -16.41
C ILE A 64 13.19 -4.07 -15.11
N PHE A 65 13.56 -5.34 -15.17
CA PHE A 65 13.92 -6.12 -14.00
C PHE A 65 15.43 -6.35 -13.98
N GLU A 66 16.09 -5.68 -13.04
CA GLU A 66 17.48 -5.97 -12.69
C GLU A 66 17.43 -6.96 -11.51
N GLU A 67 18.14 -8.06 -11.62
CA GLU A 67 18.08 -9.22 -10.72
C GLU A 67 17.97 -8.83 -9.24
N GLY A 68 16.80 -9.11 -8.65
CA GLY A 68 16.46 -8.83 -7.24
C GLY A 68 16.30 -7.35 -6.85
N THR A 69 17.02 -6.43 -7.51
CA THR A 69 17.16 -5.04 -7.06
C THR A 69 15.88 -4.23 -7.17
N VAL A 70 15.15 -4.38 -8.30
CA VAL A 70 13.95 -3.59 -8.57
C VAL A 70 12.81 -4.00 -7.66
N LYS A 71 12.56 -5.30 -7.53
CA LYS A 71 11.56 -5.84 -6.60
C LYS A 71 11.84 -5.39 -5.17
N ASN A 72 13.07 -5.49 -4.72
CA ASN A 72 13.48 -5.08 -3.38
C ASN A 72 13.28 -3.58 -3.14
N SER A 73 13.53 -2.75 -4.15
CA SER A 73 13.27 -1.30 -4.05
C SER A 73 11.78 -0.98 -3.87
N VAL A 74 10.89 -1.76 -4.51
CA VAL A 74 9.44 -1.63 -4.28
C VAL A 74 9.05 -2.17 -2.90
N LEU A 75 9.57 -3.33 -2.49
CA LEU A 75 9.34 -3.91 -1.15
C LEU A 75 9.79 -2.98 -0.03
N PHE A 76 10.88 -2.24 -0.24
CA PHE A 76 11.33 -1.21 0.68
C PHE A 76 10.26 -0.12 0.92
N GLY A 77 9.57 0.32 -0.14
CA GLY A 77 8.42 1.22 -0.01
C GLY A 77 7.19 0.56 0.59
N VAL A 78 6.97 -0.75 0.32
CA VAL A 78 5.85 -1.50 0.91
C VAL A 78 5.84 -1.40 2.43
N VAL A 79 7.02 -1.43 3.07
CA VAL A 79 7.20 -1.31 4.52
C VAL A 79 7.64 0.09 4.97
N ALA A 80 7.52 1.10 4.11
CA ALA A 80 7.91 2.49 4.39
C ALA A 80 9.33 2.62 4.96
N ALA A 81 10.26 1.82 4.48
CA ALA A 81 11.65 1.79 4.92
C ALA A 81 11.87 1.53 6.45
N THR A 82 10.87 0.95 7.14
CA THR A 82 10.92 0.75 8.60
C THR A 82 11.34 -0.64 9.02
N ALA A 83 10.81 -1.67 8.38
CA ALA A 83 10.92 -3.05 8.87
C ALA A 83 11.94 -3.84 8.05
N GLN A 84 13.01 -4.29 8.71
CA GLN A 84 14.04 -5.15 8.11
C GLN A 84 13.63 -6.64 8.11
N GLU A 85 12.87 -7.08 9.10
CA GLU A 85 12.60 -8.51 9.33
C GLU A 85 11.46 -9.07 8.48
N ILE A 86 10.60 -8.21 7.91
CA ILE A 86 9.49 -8.62 7.04
C ILE A 86 9.99 -8.99 5.64
N THR A 87 11.03 -8.33 5.16
CA THR A 87 11.71 -8.68 3.91
C THR A 87 12.90 -9.58 4.23
N LYS A 88 12.95 -10.77 3.66
CA LYS A 88 14.05 -11.73 3.83
C LYS A 88 15.42 -11.21 3.36
N GLU A 89 15.45 -10.04 2.74
CA GLU A 89 16.64 -9.37 2.24
C GLU A 89 16.86 -8.08 3.02
N SER A 90 18.05 -7.92 3.59
CA SER A 90 18.41 -6.74 4.39
C SER A 90 18.62 -5.52 3.49
N MET A 91 17.55 -4.86 3.16
CA MET A 91 17.61 -3.46 2.75
C MET A 91 17.63 -2.63 4.04
N GLY A 92 18.67 -1.86 4.25
CA GLY A 92 18.79 -1.07 5.49
C GLY A 92 17.57 -0.18 5.71
N SER A 93 17.02 -0.20 6.92
CA SER A 93 15.95 0.75 7.27
C SER A 93 16.57 2.13 7.54
N TRP A 94 15.89 3.19 7.10
CA TRP A 94 16.33 4.57 7.36
C TRP A 94 15.25 5.42 8.04
N THR A 95 14.02 4.92 8.17
CA THR A 95 12.96 5.55 8.97
C THR A 95 12.79 4.80 10.30
N LYS A 96 12.24 5.47 11.30
CA LYS A 96 11.72 4.87 12.52
C LYS A 96 10.23 4.64 12.46
N GLU A 97 9.52 5.60 11.85
CA GLU A 97 8.09 5.58 11.71
C GLU A 97 7.68 5.67 10.24
N PRO A 98 6.62 4.98 9.82
CA PRO A 98 6.20 4.95 8.42
C PRO A 98 5.93 6.34 7.84
N VAL A 99 5.42 7.26 8.65
CA VAL A 99 5.11 8.63 8.25
C VAL A 99 6.35 9.41 7.76
N GLN A 100 7.55 8.96 8.09
CA GLN A 100 8.79 9.58 7.62
C GLN A 100 9.15 9.22 6.18
N CYS A 101 8.45 8.26 5.56
CA CYS A 101 8.72 7.79 4.20
C CYS A 101 7.64 8.28 3.24
N ILE A 102 8.01 9.13 2.28
CA ILE A 102 7.12 9.57 1.20
C ILE A 102 7.37 8.70 -0.03
N ASN A 103 6.40 7.88 -0.39
CA ASN A 103 6.44 6.98 -1.55
C ASN A 103 5.76 7.62 -2.75
N TYR A 104 6.43 7.63 -3.91
CA TYR A 104 5.97 8.32 -5.11
C TYR A 104 6.54 7.70 -6.38
N ALA A 105 5.87 7.91 -7.50
CA ALA A 105 6.34 7.47 -8.81
C ALA A 105 6.95 8.61 -9.63
N SER A 106 6.37 9.81 -9.55
CA SER A 106 6.85 11.01 -10.25
C SER A 106 6.64 12.27 -9.40
N CYS A 107 7.35 13.34 -9.73
CA CYS A 107 7.22 14.65 -9.12
C CYS A 107 7.57 15.74 -10.12
N HIS A 108 7.79 16.99 -9.65
CA HIS A 108 8.09 18.14 -10.51
C HIS A 108 9.37 17.96 -11.36
N ASP A 109 10.37 17.24 -10.84
CA ASP A 109 11.62 16.91 -11.53
C ASP A 109 11.53 15.57 -12.29
N GLY A 110 12.33 15.42 -13.33
CA GLY A 110 12.30 14.23 -14.18
C GLY A 110 11.06 14.16 -15.07
N TYR A 111 10.87 13.02 -15.71
CA TYR A 111 9.69 12.74 -16.53
C TYR A 111 8.45 12.56 -15.65
N THR A 112 7.26 12.89 -16.20
CA THR A 112 6.02 12.39 -15.60
C THR A 112 6.00 10.88 -15.67
N LEU A 113 5.17 10.22 -14.85
CA LEU A 113 5.03 8.77 -14.91
C LEU A 113 4.58 8.30 -16.31
N TRP A 114 3.63 9.01 -16.92
CA TRP A 114 3.14 8.72 -18.25
C TRP A 114 4.22 8.81 -19.33
N ASP A 115 5.01 9.87 -19.31
CA ASP A 115 6.10 10.06 -20.27
C ASP A 115 7.20 9.01 -20.12
N LEU A 116 7.52 8.65 -18.87
CA LEU A 116 8.51 7.62 -18.58
C LEU A 116 8.07 6.26 -19.10
N ILE A 117 6.81 5.88 -18.87
CA ILE A 117 6.26 4.61 -19.38
C ILE A 117 6.31 4.60 -20.91
N ARG A 118 5.88 5.67 -21.58
CA ARG A 118 5.92 5.79 -23.04
C ARG A 118 7.32 5.67 -23.61
N GLN A 119 8.32 6.24 -22.94
CA GLN A 119 9.72 6.13 -23.38
C GLN A 119 10.28 4.72 -23.19
N ASN A 120 10.06 4.12 -22.02
CA ASN A 120 10.61 2.82 -21.70
C ASN A 120 9.89 1.67 -22.43
N CYS A 121 8.60 1.85 -22.74
CA CYS A 121 7.73 0.85 -23.35
C CYS A 121 7.21 1.31 -24.73
N ASN A 122 8.04 1.99 -25.52
CA ASN A 122 7.64 2.69 -26.75
C ASN A 122 7.11 1.78 -27.87
N SER A 123 7.33 0.47 -27.78
CA SER A 123 6.80 -0.52 -28.71
C SER A 123 5.41 -1.06 -28.32
N GLU A 124 4.88 -0.66 -27.15
CA GLU A 124 3.60 -1.11 -26.65
C GLU A 124 2.46 -0.18 -27.08
N SER A 125 1.22 -0.67 -26.95
CA SER A 125 0.03 0.14 -27.20
C SER A 125 -0.27 1.09 -26.04
N GLU A 126 -1.05 2.14 -26.31
CA GLU A 126 -1.54 3.07 -25.27
C GLU A 126 -2.32 2.34 -24.17
N GLU A 127 -3.09 1.32 -24.51
CA GLU A 127 -3.79 0.47 -23.53
C GLU A 127 -2.81 -0.18 -22.55
N MET A 128 -1.68 -0.67 -23.02
CA MET A 128 -0.65 -1.25 -22.18
C MET A 128 0.03 -0.19 -21.29
N TRP A 129 0.28 1.00 -21.81
CA TRP A 129 0.82 2.12 -21.02
C TRP A 129 -0.16 2.53 -19.90
N ILE A 130 -1.48 2.54 -20.18
CA ILE A 130 -2.53 2.79 -19.18
C ILE A 130 -2.51 1.71 -18.10
N LYS A 131 -2.40 0.41 -18.45
CA LYS A 131 -2.28 -0.69 -17.48
C LYS A 131 -1.06 -0.51 -16.57
N ARG A 132 0.09 -0.13 -17.13
CA ARG A 132 1.32 0.14 -16.37
C ARG A 132 1.14 1.31 -15.40
N ASN A 133 0.47 2.38 -15.84
CA ASN A 133 0.17 3.54 -15.00
C ASN A 133 -0.78 3.15 -13.85
N LYS A 134 -1.85 2.41 -14.12
CA LYS A 134 -2.77 1.88 -13.11
C LYS A 134 -2.07 0.97 -12.10
N LEU A 135 -1.15 0.11 -12.55
CA LEU A 135 -0.34 -0.72 -11.66
C LEU A 135 0.51 0.15 -10.72
N SER A 136 1.18 1.19 -11.24
CA SER A 136 1.93 2.15 -10.42
C SER A 136 1.05 2.84 -9.40
N ALA A 137 -0.09 3.37 -9.84
CA ALA A 137 -1.05 4.05 -8.98
C ALA A 137 -1.52 3.14 -7.83
N ALA A 138 -1.88 1.89 -8.14
CA ALA A 138 -2.30 0.92 -7.14
C ALA A 138 -1.20 0.64 -6.11
N VAL A 139 0.05 0.44 -6.56
CA VAL A 139 1.19 0.23 -5.64
C VAL A 139 1.39 1.47 -4.76
N VAL A 140 1.55 2.67 -5.33
CA VAL A 140 1.79 3.91 -4.56
C VAL A 140 0.69 4.15 -3.54
N MET A 141 -0.58 3.90 -3.89
CA MET A 141 -1.72 4.15 -3.02
C MET A 141 -1.94 3.10 -1.94
N THR A 142 -1.29 1.95 -2.02
CA THR A 142 -1.57 0.85 -1.09
C THR A 142 -0.35 0.38 -0.28
N VAL A 143 0.84 0.94 -0.52
CA VAL A 143 2.01 0.74 0.35
C VAL A 143 1.92 1.55 1.64
N GLN A 144 2.69 1.19 2.65
CA GLN A 144 2.82 1.93 3.89
C GLN A 144 3.51 3.29 3.67
N GLY A 145 3.49 4.15 4.69
CA GLY A 145 4.03 5.50 4.59
C GLY A 145 3.07 6.48 3.91
N VAL A 146 3.59 7.58 3.42
CA VAL A 146 2.82 8.67 2.83
C VAL A 146 2.84 8.58 1.31
N PRO A 147 1.71 8.35 0.64
CA PRO A 147 1.65 8.38 -0.81
C PRO A 147 1.74 9.83 -1.31
N PHE A 148 2.49 10.05 -2.36
CA PHE A 148 2.59 11.34 -3.03
C PHE A 148 2.34 11.16 -4.53
N ILE A 149 1.52 12.02 -5.11
CA ILE A 149 1.16 12.02 -6.52
C ILE A 149 1.53 13.37 -7.13
N GLN A 150 2.16 13.37 -8.28
CA GLN A 150 2.34 14.59 -9.07
C GLN A 150 0.99 15.06 -9.61
N SER A 151 0.69 16.36 -9.47
CA SER A 151 -0.54 16.95 -10.04
C SER A 151 -0.65 16.67 -11.54
N GLY A 152 -1.76 16.06 -11.93
CA GLY A 152 -2.04 15.64 -13.31
C GLY A 152 -1.65 14.18 -13.61
N GLU A 153 -1.05 13.45 -12.69
CA GLU A 153 -0.73 12.02 -12.87
C GLU A 153 -2.01 11.20 -13.10
N GLU A 154 -3.10 11.58 -12.43
CA GLU A 154 -4.43 10.98 -12.54
C GLU A 154 -5.10 11.20 -13.92
N MET A 155 -4.59 12.12 -14.72
CA MET A 155 -5.08 12.40 -16.07
C MET A 155 -3.98 12.22 -17.14
N LEU A 156 -2.94 11.44 -16.83
CA LEU A 156 -1.83 11.09 -17.72
C LEU A 156 -1.02 12.30 -18.23
N ARG A 157 -0.80 13.29 -17.37
CA ARG A 157 -0.04 14.48 -17.68
C ARG A 157 1.27 14.17 -18.41
N SER A 158 1.53 14.90 -19.51
CA SER A 158 2.73 14.79 -20.33
C SER A 158 3.44 16.15 -20.46
N LYS A 159 4.77 16.10 -20.53
CA LYS A 159 5.64 17.27 -20.72
C LYS A 159 6.18 17.31 -22.16
N VAL A 160 5.32 17.18 -23.15
CA VAL A 160 5.68 17.28 -24.57
C VAL A 160 5.99 18.72 -24.98
N ALA A 161 6.92 18.88 -25.92
CA ALA A 161 7.21 20.17 -26.51
C ALA A 161 6.07 20.64 -27.43
N GLU A 162 5.86 21.95 -27.50
CA GLU A 162 4.81 22.55 -28.32
C GLU A 162 5.08 22.39 -29.83
N ASP A 163 6.34 22.48 -30.22
CA ASP A 163 6.80 22.44 -31.62
C ASP A 163 7.10 21.01 -32.12
N ASP A 164 7.23 20.04 -31.22
CA ASP A 164 7.57 18.66 -31.55
C ASP A 164 6.94 17.69 -30.54
N PRO A 165 5.83 17.02 -30.87
CA PRO A 165 5.14 16.09 -29.97
C PRO A 165 5.94 14.82 -29.65
N THR A 166 7.06 14.60 -30.32
CA THR A 166 7.96 13.47 -30.03
C THR A 166 9.02 13.82 -28.99
N ARG A 167 9.24 15.11 -28.76
CA ARG A 167 10.19 15.62 -27.77
C ARG A 167 9.53 15.78 -26.41
N ILE A 168 10.00 15.02 -25.43
CA ILE A 168 9.51 15.01 -24.06
C ILE A 168 10.57 15.59 -23.12
N TYR A 169 10.15 16.49 -22.22
CA TYR A 169 11.05 17.11 -21.24
C TYR A 169 11.17 16.24 -19.98
N GLY A 170 12.38 15.77 -19.69
CA GLY A 170 12.68 15.15 -18.40
C GLY A 170 12.73 16.21 -17.28
N ASN A 171 13.62 17.19 -17.43
CA ASN A 171 13.70 18.31 -16.50
C ASN A 171 13.17 19.59 -17.17
N SER A 172 12.01 20.07 -16.72
CA SER A 172 11.24 21.12 -17.41
C SER A 172 11.21 22.46 -16.68
N TYR A 173 12.07 22.68 -15.66
CA TYR A 173 12.03 23.88 -14.84
C TYR A 173 12.18 25.20 -15.63
N SER A 174 12.88 25.16 -16.77
CA SER A 174 13.06 26.30 -17.66
C SER A 174 12.26 26.22 -18.97
N ALA A 175 11.36 25.23 -19.08
CA ALA A 175 10.49 25.09 -20.25
C ALA A 175 9.32 26.08 -20.19
N SER A 176 8.63 26.26 -21.34
CA SER A 176 7.48 27.17 -21.44
C SER A 176 6.29 26.70 -20.59
N ASP A 177 5.33 27.59 -20.37
CA ASP A 177 4.06 27.30 -19.73
C ASP A 177 3.28 26.22 -20.47
N PHE A 178 3.42 26.13 -21.80
CA PHE A 178 2.82 25.05 -22.57
C PHE A 178 3.26 23.68 -22.07
N VAL A 179 4.54 23.49 -21.74
CA VAL A 179 5.08 22.23 -21.22
C VAL A 179 4.68 22.00 -19.75
N ASN A 180 4.71 23.07 -18.95
CA ASN A 180 4.58 22.96 -17.50
C ASN A 180 3.15 23.07 -16.98
N SER A 181 2.21 23.67 -17.74
CA SER A 181 0.82 23.79 -17.33
C SER A 181 0.11 22.44 -17.23
N ILE A 182 -0.87 22.38 -16.34
CA ILE A 182 -1.80 21.22 -16.27
C ILE A 182 -2.88 21.46 -17.34
N LYS A 183 -3.05 20.48 -18.22
CA LYS A 183 -4.06 20.49 -19.27
C LYS A 183 -5.33 19.85 -18.73
N TRP A 184 -6.23 20.67 -18.19
CA TRP A 184 -7.45 20.23 -17.54
C TRP A 184 -8.41 19.49 -18.50
N GLU A 185 -8.30 19.70 -19.79
CA GLU A 185 -9.02 18.96 -20.84
C GLU A 185 -8.70 17.46 -20.84
N ASP A 186 -7.51 17.06 -20.37
CA ASP A 186 -7.09 15.65 -20.29
C ASP A 186 -8.00 14.83 -19.35
N ILE A 187 -8.67 15.46 -18.39
CA ILE A 187 -9.71 14.82 -17.56
C ILE A 187 -10.80 14.21 -18.44
N SER A 188 -11.23 14.93 -19.47
CA SER A 188 -12.27 14.47 -20.39
C SER A 188 -11.77 13.41 -21.37
N GLN A 189 -10.45 13.37 -21.61
CA GLN A 189 -9.81 12.38 -22.48
C GLN A 189 -9.60 11.04 -21.75
N TYR A 190 -9.25 11.11 -20.45
CA TYR A 190 -8.94 9.92 -19.64
C TYR A 190 -9.79 9.81 -18.36
N PRO A 191 -11.14 9.92 -18.44
CA PRO A 191 -11.99 9.93 -17.25
C PRO A 191 -11.86 8.64 -16.44
N GLN A 192 -11.57 7.50 -17.08
CA GLN A 192 -11.35 6.21 -16.42
C GLN A 192 -10.11 6.20 -15.53
N MET A 193 -9.09 7.02 -15.83
CA MET A 193 -7.90 7.15 -14.98
C MET A 193 -8.21 7.98 -13.73
N VAL A 194 -8.91 9.08 -13.90
CA VAL A 194 -9.34 9.94 -12.79
C VAL A 194 -10.20 9.14 -11.79
N GLU A 195 -11.18 8.38 -12.28
CA GLU A 195 -12.02 7.54 -11.42
C GLU A 195 -11.19 6.40 -10.76
N TYR A 196 -10.20 5.86 -11.44
CA TYR A 196 -9.31 4.84 -10.87
C TYR A 196 -8.50 5.39 -9.68
N TYR A 197 -7.85 6.55 -9.84
CA TYR A 197 -7.11 7.21 -8.76
C TYR A 197 -8.03 7.59 -7.59
N LYS A 198 -9.21 8.13 -7.88
CA LYS A 198 -10.22 8.46 -6.87
C LYS A 198 -10.64 7.22 -6.07
N GLY A 199 -10.92 6.11 -6.76
CA GLY A 199 -11.26 4.85 -6.11
C GLY A 199 -10.15 4.30 -5.23
N LEU A 200 -8.88 4.40 -5.65
CA LEU A 200 -7.72 4.03 -4.83
C LEU A 200 -7.61 4.89 -3.56
N MET A 201 -7.82 6.21 -3.67
CA MET A 201 -7.81 7.13 -2.52
C MET A 201 -8.94 6.80 -1.54
N GLU A 202 -10.15 6.52 -2.03
CA GLU A 202 -11.28 6.10 -1.21
C GLU A 202 -11.01 4.78 -0.51
N PHE A 203 -10.43 3.79 -1.22
CA PHE A 203 -10.03 2.51 -0.66
C PHE A 203 -8.99 2.69 0.46
N ARG A 204 -7.91 3.43 0.21
CA ARG A 204 -6.89 3.72 1.22
C ARG A 204 -7.49 4.43 2.45
N LYS A 205 -8.34 5.43 2.24
CA LYS A 205 -9.00 6.17 3.33
C LYS A 205 -9.87 5.28 4.21
N LYS A 206 -10.55 4.30 3.63
CA LYS A 206 -11.38 3.33 4.33
C LYS A 206 -10.55 2.34 5.15
N HIS A 207 -9.43 1.86 4.59
CA HIS A 207 -8.62 0.80 5.15
C HIS A 207 -7.41 1.33 5.92
N LYS A 208 -7.54 1.42 7.25
CA LYS A 208 -6.50 1.98 8.14
C LYS A 208 -5.21 1.15 8.15
N GLY A 209 -5.30 -0.15 7.93
CA GLY A 209 -4.14 -1.03 7.80
C GLY A 209 -3.16 -0.64 6.69
N LEU A 210 -3.59 0.17 5.71
CA LEU A 210 -2.70 0.73 4.68
C LEU A 210 -1.93 1.98 5.14
N SER A 211 -2.12 2.42 6.38
CA SER A 211 -1.52 3.64 6.93
C SER A 211 -1.20 3.46 8.41
N TYR A 212 -0.44 2.42 8.74
CA TYR A 212 0.03 2.22 10.11
C TYR A 212 0.91 3.37 10.58
N GLU A 213 0.77 3.72 11.83
CA GLU A 213 1.49 4.84 12.43
C GLU A 213 2.90 4.44 12.89
N THR A 214 3.08 3.17 13.25
CA THR A 214 4.34 2.66 13.83
C THR A 214 4.94 1.51 13.04
N ALA A 215 6.26 1.37 13.10
CA ALA A 215 6.98 0.22 12.57
C ALA A 215 6.56 -1.10 13.24
N GLY A 216 6.18 -1.04 14.53
CA GLY A 216 5.69 -2.20 15.27
C GLY A 216 4.35 -2.73 14.76
N GLU A 217 3.43 -1.85 14.34
CA GLU A 217 2.18 -2.27 13.70
C GLU A 217 2.42 -2.93 12.35
N ILE A 218 3.32 -2.39 11.52
CA ILE A 218 3.74 -3.01 10.26
C ILE A 218 4.26 -4.42 10.53
N GLN A 219 5.18 -4.58 11.47
CA GLN A 219 5.78 -5.87 11.82
C GLN A 219 4.76 -6.89 12.33
N SER A 220 3.77 -6.45 13.09
CA SER A 220 2.76 -7.33 13.71
C SER A 220 1.63 -7.72 12.75
N ASN A 221 1.28 -6.86 11.80
CA ASN A 221 0.04 -6.98 11.03
C ASN A 221 0.26 -7.19 9.52
N MET A 222 1.51 -7.21 9.05
CA MET A 222 1.82 -7.50 7.65
C MET A 222 2.52 -8.86 7.51
N GLY A 223 2.28 -9.52 6.38
CA GLY A 223 2.97 -10.76 6.03
C GLY A 223 3.09 -10.92 4.51
N PHE A 224 4.26 -11.35 4.03
CA PHE A 224 4.50 -11.60 2.61
C PHE A 224 4.00 -12.98 2.19
N LEU A 225 3.50 -13.07 0.97
CA LEU A 225 3.09 -14.34 0.36
C LEU A 225 4.33 -15.09 -0.14
N ASP A 226 4.35 -16.39 0.10
CA ASP A 226 5.40 -17.30 -0.38
C ASP A 226 5.05 -17.91 -1.73
N GLY A 227 6.08 -18.38 -2.45
CA GLY A 227 5.92 -19.16 -3.68
C GLY A 227 5.38 -18.37 -4.87
N LEU A 228 5.57 -17.05 -4.87
CA LEU A 228 5.23 -16.19 -6.01
C LEU A 228 6.25 -16.33 -7.12
N GLU A 229 5.80 -16.14 -8.36
CA GLU A 229 6.68 -16.03 -9.52
C GLU A 229 7.62 -14.83 -9.40
N GLU A 230 8.68 -14.85 -10.19
CA GLU A 230 9.66 -13.78 -10.23
C GLU A 230 9.00 -12.44 -10.51
N ASN A 231 9.47 -11.38 -9.86
CA ASN A 231 8.98 -10.01 -9.91
C ASN A 231 7.57 -9.78 -9.33
N VAL A 232 6.76 -10.81 -9.11
CA VAL A 232 5.46 -10.65 -8.46
C VAL A 232 5.64 -10.31 -7.00
N ILE A 233 4.94 -9.28 -6.53
CA ILE A 233 4.87 -8.88 -5.13
C ILE A 233 3.49 -9.25 -4.59
N GLY A 234 3.45 -9.90 -3.43
CA GLY A 234 2.20 -10.19 -2.74
C GLY A 234 2.40 -10.15 -1.24
N TYR A 235 1.47 -9.51 -0.54
CA TYR A 235 1.48 -9.43 0.91
C TYR A 235 0.07 -9.26 1.46
N THR A 236 -0.08 -9.49 2.74
CA THR A 236 -1.33 -9.27 3.48
C THR A 236 -1.14 -8.22 4.55
N VAL A 237 -2.22 -7.50 4.84
CA VAL A 237 -2.34 -6.52 5.91
C VAL A 237 -3.57 -6.87 6.72
N VAL A 238 -3.47 -6.93 8.05
CA VAL A 238 -4.58 -7.24 8.94
C VAL A 238 -4.98 -5.99 9.69
N GLU A 239 -6.25 -5.61 9.66
CA GLU A 239 -6.78 -4.46 10.38
C GLU A 239 -8.06 -4.81 11.16
N GLU A 240 -8.30 -4.13 12.26
CA GLU A 240 -9.55 -4.28 12.99
C GLU A 240 -10.73 -3.68 12.22
N GLU A 241 -11.77 -4.49 11.97
CA GLU A 241 -13.06 -3.99 11.49
C GLU A 241 -13.92 -3.52 12.68
N ASN A 242 -13.94 -4.33 13.77
CA ASN A 242 -14.60 -4.00 15.03
C ASN A 242 -14.08 -4.93 16.15
N LEU A 243 -14.74 -4.91 17.31
CA LEU A 243 -14.35 -5.72 18.48
C LEU A 243 -14.31 -7.23 18.24
N ILE A 244 -15.03 -7.73 17.24
CA ILE A 244 -15.19 -9.18 16.96
C ILE A 244 -14.55 -9.56 15.63
N LEU A 245 -14.50 -8.65 14.65
CA LEU A 245 -14.11 -8.91 13.27
C LEU A 245 -12.81 -8.22 12.93
N GLU A 246 -12.04 -8.90 12.10
CA GLU A 246 -10.84 -8.36 11.41
C GLU A 246 -11.01 -8.44 9.90
N ASN A 247 -10.45 -7.48 9.21
CA ASN A 247 -10.20 -7.54 7.78
C ASN A 247 -8.77 -8.00 7.53
N GLU A 248 -8.61 -8.91 6.59
CA GLU A 248 -7.31 -9.19 5.96
C GLU A 248 -7.37 -8.71 4.52
N ILE A 249 -6.51 -7.77 4.20
CA ILE A 249 -6.34 -7.21 2.86
C ILE A 249 -5.21 -7.98 2.21
N CYS A 250 -5.44 -8.58 1.06
CA CYS A 250 -4.41 -9.23 0.26
C CYS A 250 -4.13 -8.36 -0.97
N LEU A 251 -2.86 -7.99 -1.13
CA LEU A 251 -2.39 -7.11 -2.19
C LEU A 251 -1.40 -7.88 -3.06
N ILE A 252 -1.67 -7.94 -4.36
CA ILE A 252 -0.85 -8.66 -5.32
C ILE A 252 -0.57 -7.74 -6.50
N TYR A 253 0.70 -7.62 -6.88
CA TYR A 253 1.15 -6.82 -8.02
C TYR A 253 1.92 -7.70 -8.97
N ASN A 254 1.40 -7.87 -10.18
CA ASN A 254 2.05 -8.62 -11.24
C ASN A 254 2.56 -7.66 -12.33
N PRO A 255 3.85 -7.35 -12.39
CA PRO A 255 4.43 -6.47 -13.42
C PRO A 255 4.78 -7.21 -14.71
N ASN A 256 4.76 -8.56 -14.68
CA ASN A 256 5.09 -9.40 -15.84
C ASN A 256 3.99 -9.28 -16.89
N THR A 257 4.32 -9.45 -18.14
CA THR A 257 3.35 -9.47 -19.25
C THR A 257 2.46 -10.70 -19.23
N GLN A 258 2.92 -11.78 -18.60
CA GLN A 258 2.15 -13.02 -18.42
C GLN A 258 1.37 -13.00 -17.11
N GLY A 259 0.21 -13.64 -17.11
CA GLY A 259 -0.55 -13.89 -15.90
C GLY A 259 0.17 -14.88 -14.98
N THR A 260 -0.05 -14.74 -13.69
CA THR A 260 0.50 -15.59 -12.63
C THR A 260 -0.61 -16.23 -11.80
N PHE A 261 -0.28 -17.24 -11.00
CA PHE A 261 -1.20 -17.91 -10.10
C PHE A 261 -0.77 -17.72 -8.65
N VAL A 262 -1.72 -17.30 -7.81
CA VAL A 262 -1.50 -17.09 -6.37
C VAL A 262 -2.50 -17.91 -5.58
N THR A 263 -2.06 -18.53 -4.49
CA THR A 263 -2.94 -19.26 -3.57
C THR A 263 -3.36 -18.36 -2.41
N LEU A 264 -4.65 -18.07 -2.31
CA LEU A 264 -5.21 -17.31 -1.19
C LEU A 264 -5.47 -18.23 0.01
N LYS A 265 -5.42 -17.69 1.23
CA LYS A 265 -5.93 -18.36 2.43
C LYS A 265 -7.41 -18.71 2.26
N LYS A 266 -7.89 -19.80 2.90
CA LYS A 266 -9.30 -20.21 2.85
C LYS A 266 -10.24 -19.09 3.28
N GLY A 267 -11.39 -18.98 2.61
CA GLY A 267 -12.41 -17.97 2.89
C GLY A 267 -12.95 -17.31 1.63
N LYS A 268 -13.89 -16.40 1.79
CA LYS A 268 -14.44 -15.58 0.70
C LYS A 268 -13.68 -14.27 0.61
N TRP A 269 -13.06 -14.02 -0.52
CA TRP A 269 -12.30 -12.81 -0.79
C TRP A 269 -13.08 -11.91 -1.74
N LYS A 270 -13.31 -10.67 -1.36
CA LYS A 270 -13.97 -9.66 -2.17
C LYS A 270 -12.90 -8.83 -2.88
N VAL A 271 -12.97 -8.74 -4.20
CA VAL A 271 -12.08 -7.91 -5.03
C VAL A 271 -12.57 -6.47 -5.01
N TYR A 272 -11.69 -5.53 -4.77
CA TYR A 272 -11.95 -4.09 -4.76
C TYR A 272 -11.09 -3.29 -5.74
N VAL A 273 -9.92 -3.83 -6.11
CA VAL A 273 -9.03 -3.23 -7.11
C VAL A 273 -8.53 -4.32 -8.05
N ASN A 274 -8.60 -4.04 -9.33
CA ASN A 274 -8.00 -4.82 -10.42
C ASN A 274 -7.40 -3.89 -11.49
N GLY A 275 -7.00 -4.40 -12.64
CA GLY A 275 -6.47 -3.59 -13.75
C GLY A 275 -7.47 -2.63 -14.39
N GLU A 276 -8.77 -2.79 -14.13
CA GLU A 276 -9.81 -1.96 -14.75
C GLU A 276 -10.39 -0.93 -13.78
N GLN A 277 -10.70 -1.35 -12.56
CA GLN A 277 -11.47 -0.58 -11.59
C GLN A 277 -10.82 -0.61 -10.21
N ALA A 278 -11.04 0.46 -9.46
CA ALA A 278 -10.69 0.58 -8.05
C ALA A 278 -11.81 1.30 -7.30
N GLY A 279 -12.00 0.99 -6.00
CA GLY A 279 -12.97 1.69 -5.17
C GLY A 279 -13.47 0.86 -4.00
N LEU A 280 -14.61 1.27 -3.46
CA LEU A 280 -15.27 0.62 -2.32
C LEU A 280 -16.37 -0.36 -2.74
N GLU A 281 -16.72 -0.39 -4.02
CA GLU A 281 -17.67 -1.34 -4.55
C GLU A 281 -16.97 -2.68 -4.84
N LYS A 282 -17.62 -3.75 -4.44
CA LYS A 282 -17.12 -5.10 -4.65
C LYS A 282 -17.24 -5.49 -6.13
N LEU A 283 -16.12 -5.72 -6.79
CA LEU A 283 -16.05 -6.11 -8.21
C LEU A 283 -16.34 -7.59 -8.43
N ALA A 284 -15.86 -8.45 -7.53
CA ALA A 284 -16.02 -9.90 -7.60
C ALA A 284 -15.89 -10.55 -6.22
N VAL A 285 -16.22 -11.84 -6.12
CA VAL A 285 -15.92 -12.69 -4.95
C VAL A 285 -15.19 -13.92 -5.42
N LEU A 286 -14.04 -14.20 -4.81
CA LEU A 286 -13.21 -15.37 -5.09
C LEU A 286 -13.19 -16.30 -3.88
N ASP A 287 -13.10 -17.61 -4.17
CA ASP A 287 -12.93 -18.63 -3.15
C ASP A 287 -11.45 -18.84 -2.85
N GLY A 288 -11.05 -18.57 -1.61
CA GLY A 288 -9.71 -18.89 -1.12
C GLY A 288 -9.53 -20.38 -0.84
N GLY A 289 -8.26 -20.79 -0.69
CA GLY A 289 -7.84 -22.19 -0.59
C GLY A 289 -7.56 -22.82 -1.94
N THR A 290 -7.76 -22.09 -3.03
CA THR A 290 -7.46 -22.48 -4.42
C THR A 290 -6.51 -21.48 -5.05
N LYS A 291 -5.90 -21.86 -6.18
CA LYS A 291 -5.12 -20.94 -7.01
C LYS A 291 -6.07 -19.99 -7.75
N ILE A 292 -5.81 -18.71 -7.66
CA ILE A 292 -6.46 -17.67 -8.45
C ILE A 292 -5.49 -17.15 -9.51
N GLN A 293 -5.99 -16.75 -10.65
CA GLN A 293 -5.19 -16.11 -11.68
C GLN A 293 -5.14 -14.59 -11.45
N VAL A 294 -3.94 -14.03 -11.55
CA VAL A 294 -3.69 -12.58 -11.61
C VAL A 294 -3.17 -12.28 -13.00
N PRO A 295 -3.88 -11.51 -13.82
CA PRO A 295 -3.43 -11.20 -15.18
C PRO A 295 -2.08 -10.48 -15.20
N GLY A 296 -1.48 -10.37 -16.40
CA GLY A 296 -0.22 -9.64 -16.59
C GLY A 296 -0.42 -8.13 -16.52
N ILE A 297 0.55 -7.44 -15.95
CA ILE A 297 0.57 -5.97 -15.73
C ILE A 297 -0.69 -5.49 -15.01
N GLU A 298 -1.03 -6.19 -13.91
CA GLU A 298 -2.22 -5.85 -13.12
C GLU A 298 -1.95 -5.91 -11.61
N PRO A 299 -2.58 -4.99 -10.84
CA PRO A 299 -2.77 -5.15 -9.42
C PRO A 299 -4.01 -5.98 -9.15
N LEU A 300 -4.04 -6.67 -8.02
CA LEU A 300 -5.24 -7.29 -7.47
C LEU A 300 -5.29 -7.05 -5.97
N VAL A 301 -6.32 -6.33 -5.50
CA VAL A 301 -6.51 -6.08 -4.08
C VAL A 301 -7.84 -6.68 -3.63
N LEU A 302 -7.74 -7.52 -2.61
CA LEU A 302 -8.86 -8.29 -2.09
C LEU A 302 -8.97 -8.11 -0.58
N VAL A 303 -10.18 -8.19 -0.08
CA VAL A 303 -10.45 -8.14 1.37
C VAL A 303 -11.30 -9.34 1.76
N ARG A 304 -10.91 -10.01 2.84
CA ARG A 304 -11.79 -10.95 3.56
C ARG A 304 -11.98 -10.48 5.00
N THR A 305 -13.21 -10.66 5.50
CA THR A 305 -13.54 -10.39 6.89
C THR A 305 -13.71 -11.73 7.62
N TYR A 306 -13.17 -11.84 8.83
CA TYR A 306 -13.26 -13.05 9.63
C TYR A 306 -13.38 -12.69 11.13
N VAL A 307 -13.83 -13.68 11.93
CA VAL A 307 -13.94 -13.50 13.38
C VAL A 307 -12.55 -13.64 14.01
N LYS A 308 -12.21 -12.70 14.89
CA LYS A 308 -10.96 -12.73 15.66
C LYS A 308 -10.84 -14.04 16.43
N PRO A 309 -9.67 -14.69 16.47
CA PRO A 309 -9.46 -15.92 17.23
C PRO A 309 -9.87 -15.81 18.71
N GLU A 310 -9.56 -14.69 19.36
CA GLU A 310 -9.90 -14.43 20.76
C GLU A 310 -11.42 -14.38 20.98
N ALA A 311 -12.17 -13.79 20.05
CA ALA A 311 -13.63 -13.73 20.12
C ALA A 311 -14.26 -15.12 19.98
N LEU A 312 -13.67 -16.01 19.15
CA LEU A 312 -14.08 -17.40 19.04
C LEU A 312 -13.86 -18.15 20.36
N TYR A 313 -12.70 -18.01 20.99
CA TYR A 313 -12.40 -18.65 22.27
C TYR A 313 -13.29 -18.12 23.39
N ALA A 314 -13.55 -16.81 23.46
CA ALA A 314 -14.48 -16.23 24.42
C ALA A 314 -15.91 -16.79 24.24
N GLY A 315 -16.39 -16.89 23.00
CA GLY A 315 -17.69 -17.49 22.68
C GLY A 315 -17.78 -18.97 23.09
N MET A 316 -16.75 -19.77 22.82
CA MET A 316 -16.67 -21.16 23.23
C MET A 316 -16.65 -21.31 24.74
N GLY A 317 -15.95 -20.45 25.48
CA GLY A 317 -15.91 -20.40 26.92
C GLY A 317 -17.29 -20.13 27.53
N LEU A 318 -18.03 -19.15 26.96
CA LEU A 318 -19.39 -18.83 27.39
C LEU A 318 -20.38 -20.00 27.15
N VAL A 319 -20.27 -20.67 26.01
CA VAL A 319 -21.10 -21.86 25.72
C VAL A 319 -20.80 -23.00 26.72
N ALA A 320 -19.51 -23.28 26.97
CA ALA A 320 -19.10 -24.31 27.93
C ALA A 320 -19.61 -24.01 29.35
N ALA A 321 -19.48 -22.72 29.79
CA ALA A 321 -20.03 -22.30 31.08
C ALA A 321 -21.56 -22.43 31.14
N GLY A 322 -22.26 -22.06 30.07
CA GLY A 322 -23.72 -22.21 29.96
C GLY A 322 -24.17 -23.69 30.08
N VAL A 323 -23.48 -24.61 29.39
CA VAL A 323 -23.73 -26.04 29.44
C VAL A 323 -23.49 -26.60 30.87
N ALA A 324 -22.40 -26.17 31.52
CA ALA A 324 -22.09 -26.56 32.90
C ALA A 324 -23.17 -26.09 33.87
N ILE A 325 -23.65 -24.84 33.76
CA ILE A 325 -24.73 -24.30 34.59
C ILE A 325 -26.03 -25.08 34.37
N LEU A 326 -26.38 -25.37 33.10
CA LEU A 326 -27.55 -26.17 32.77
C LEU A 326 -27.47 -27.59 33.42
N GLY A 327 -26.30 -28.22 33.33
CA GLY A 327 -26.02 -29.52 33.96
C GLY A 327 -26.21 -29.50 35.46
N ILE A 328 -25.77 -28.45 36.15
CA ILE A 328 -25.94 -28.23 37.58
C ILE A 328 -27.44 -28.07 37.95
N ILE A 329 -28.18 -27.26 37.16
CA ILE A 329 -29.62 -27.02 37.38
C ILE A 329 -30.41 -28.32 37.20
N ILE A 330 -30.15 -29.09 36.15
CA ILE A 330 -30.79 -30.37 35.88
C ILE A 330 -30.46 -31.39 36.99
N GLY A 331 -29.19 -31.42 37.43
CA GLY A 331 -28.74 -32.30 38.54
C GLY A 331 -29.43 -31.97 39.87
N LYS A 332 -29.57 -30.66 40.21
CA LYS A 332 -30.31 -30.21 41.41
C LYS A 332 -31.80 -30.54 41.33
N ASN A 333 -32.43 -30.39 40.18
CA ASN A 333 -33.85 -30.74 40.00
C ASN A 333 -34.11 -32.24 40.07
N ARG A 334 -33.18 -33.09 39.60
CA ARG A 334 -33.28 -34.56 39.78
C ARG A 334 -33.13 -34.98 41.24
N ARG A 335 -32.21 -34.37 42.01
CA ARG A 335 -32.09 -34.67 43.46
C ARG A 335 -33.35 -34.29 44.24
N LYS A 336 -33.95 -33.12 43.98
CA LYS A 336 -35.23 -32.73 44.63
C LYS A 336 -36.38 -33.66 44.31
N LYS A 337 -36.45 -34.25 43.13
CA LYS A 337 -37.48 -35.27 42.77
C LYS A 337 -37.27 -36.55 43.49
N HIS A 338 -36.02 -36.97 43.77
CA HIS A 338 -35.77 -38.24 44.57
C HIS A 338 -36.04 -38.08 46.06
N GLU A 339 -35.83 -36.87 46.62
CA GLU A 339 -36.14 -36.58 48.02
C GLU A 339 -37.68 -36.57 48.30
N HIS A 340 -38.50 -36.21 47.29
CA HIS A 340 -39.96 -36.19 47.42
C HIS A 340 -40.63 -37.57 47.16
N SER A 341 -39.90 -38.52 46.54
CA SER A 341 -40.47 -39.88 46.31
C SER A 341 -40.09 -40.92 47.35
N GLY A 342 -39.33 -40.53 48.40
CA GLY A 342 -38.90 -41.43 49.47
C GLY A 342 -39.68 -41.30 50.77
N ASN A 343 -40.79 -40.53 50.84
CA ASN A 343 -41.65 -40.35 52.01
C ASN A 343 -43.07 -40.76 51.71
N HIS A 344 -43.24 -42.00 51.27
CA HIS A 344 -44.53 -42.73 51.31
C HIS A 344 -44.32 -44.18 51.78
#